data_a6024dac6fb53fea74f4f6fb849fbc6b
#
_entry.id   a6024dac6fb53fea74f4f6fb849fbc6b
#
_cell.length_a   1.000
_cell.length_b   1.000
_cell.length_c   1.000
_cell.angle_alpha   90.00
_cell.angle_beta   90.00
_cell.angle_gamma   90.00
#
_symmetry.space_group_name_H-M   'P 1'
#
loop_
_entity.id
_entity.type
_entity.pdbx_description
1 polymer ?
#
loop_
_entity_poly.entity_id
_entity_poly.type
_entity_poly.pdbx_seq_one_letter_code
_entity_poly.pdbx_strand_id
1 'polypeptide(L)'
;MIIQFSVENFRSIMEPATLSLVASPLKDVRVATEDVIFDIDGMDVSLLKSAVILGANASGKSNVIKALEFFKNYIIDSFKNLQAGEEIGVEAFKLNTDSAKLPSSFEMIFILDGYQYRYGMDVSREFVHGDWLYRKACRKRAKEVELFYREKEEMKVHPSFSIATDLVNRKMIRKNALLLSAAAQFNDPTAVQIINWLTETSILTCSDEERMWNMAVNHLDEVEMRSRIVEFSKFADLGIEDIEKSDNHILSRHLQYDANGVAKGETSFPFLSMESEGTIKYFSIAYPIIKALDNGSRLVIDEFDSKLHPVLTNRIISLFNSRESNPRNAQLIFTAHDTNILSSGLFRRDQIWFTQKNRFGATSLYSLSDYKVRSDAPFERDYLSGKYGATPIIGNLESVIRRTE
;
A
#
# COMPACT_ATOMS: atom_id res chain seq x y z
N MET A 1 -8.51 -4.67 -8.26
CA MET A 1 -8.39 -5.20 -6.88
C MET A 1 -7.12 -6.02 -6.78
N ILE A 2 -6.33 -5.85 -5.73
CA ILE A 2 -5.12 -6.67 -5.48
C ILE A 2 -5.56 -8.00 -4.86
N ILE A 3 -5.05 -9.10 -5.39
CA ILE A 3 -5.19 -10.44 -4.80
C ILE A 3 -3.95 -10.77 -3.97
N GLN A 4 -2.76 -10.56 -4.57
CA GLN A 4 -1.50 -10.94 -3.97
C GLN A 4 -0.36 -10.11 -4.56
N PHE A 5 0.64 -9.82 -3.72
CA PHE A 5 1.91 -9.25 -4.15
C PHE A 5 3.07 -10.05 -3.56
N SER A 6 4.02 -10.41 -4.39
CA SER A 6 5.22 -11.15 -4.00
C SER A 6 6.46 -10.37 -4.39
N VAL A 7 7.47 -10.44 -3.54
CA VAL A 7 8.78 -9.81 -3.76
C VAL A 7 9.89 -10.70 -3.22
N GLU A 8 11.00 -10.75 -3.93
CA GLU A 8 12.21 -11.50 -3.56
C GLU A 8 13.45 -10.67 -3.89
N ASN A 9 14.49 -10.85 -3.08
CA ASN A 9 15.80 -10.20 -3.26
C ASN A 9 15.71 -8.69 -3.42
N PHE A 10 14.97 -8.00 -2.54
CA PHE A 10 14.83 -6.55 -2.57
C PHE A 10 15.08 -5.93 -1.19
N ARG A 11 16.03 -4.99 -1.09
CA ARG A 11 16.42 -4.28 0.15
C ARG A 11 16.72 -5.24 1.31
N SER A 12 15.84 -5.34 2.31
CA SER A 12 16.00 -6.28 3.42
C SER A 12 15.30 -7.62 3.20
N ILE A 13 14.56 -7.79 2.12
CA ILE A 13 13.85 -9.03 1.76
C ILE A 13 14.80 -9.87 0.90
N MET A 14 15.26 -11.01 1.41
CA MET A 14 16.13 -11.94 0.68
C MET A 14 15.32 -13.04 0.01
N GLU A 15 14.55 -13.76 0.81
CA GLU A 15 13.69 -14.85 0.36
C GLU A 15 12.31 -14.34 -0.11
N PRO A 16 11.54 -15.11 -0.88
CA PRO A 16 10.21 -14.72 -1.32
C PRO A 16 9.30 -14.32 -0.16
N ALA A 17 8.78 -13.12 -0.21
CA ALA A 17 7.81 -12.57 0.74
C ALA A 17 6.51 -12.24 0.00
N THR A 18 5.40 -12.83 0.45
CA THR A 18 4.11 -12.71 -0.23
C THR A 18 3.07 -12.11 0.70
N LEU A 19 2.48 -10.98 0.31
CA LEU A 19 1.31 -10.37 0.92
C LEU A 19 0.07 -10.80 0.15
N SER A 20 -0.84 -11.53 0.79
CA SER A 20 -2.09 -12.01 0.18
C SER A 20 -3.29 -11.29 0.79
N LEU A 21 -4.21 -10.86 -0.06
CA LEU A 21 -5.52 -10.34 0.32
C LEU A 21 -6.64 -11.37 0.07
N VAL A 22 -6.29 -12.63 -0.12
CA VAL A 22 -7.28 -13.72 -0.21
C VAL A 22 -7.80 -14.02 1.19
N ALA A 23 -9.12 -13.97 1.34
CA ALA A 23 -9.75 -14.35 2.60
C ALA A 23 -9.61 -15.87 2.83
N SER A 24 -9.09 -16.23 4.00
CA SER A 24 -9.00 -17.64 4.39
C SER A 24 -10.36 -18.17 4.85
N PRO A 25 -10.62 -19.50 4.80
CA PRO A 25 -11.88 -20.09 5.26
C PRO A 25 -12.03 -20.07 6.79
N LEU A 26 -11.23 -19.30 7.51
CA LEU A 26 -11.25 -19.18 8.95
C LEU A 26 -12.51 -18.44 9.42
N LYS A 27 -13.19 -19.02 10.40
CA LYS A 27 -14.24 -18.29 11.12
C LYS A 27 -13.57 -17.37 12.15
N ASP A 28 -13.93 -16.10 12.11
CA ASP A 28 -13.52 -15.11 13.11
C ASP A 28 -14.77 -14.54 13.77
N VAL A 29 -14.81 -14.53 15.12
CA VAL A 29 -15.98 -14.10 15.90
C VAL A 29 -15.90 -12.61 16.28
N ARG A 30 -14.79 -11.94 15.99
CA ARG A 30 -14.55 -10.54 16.40
C ARG A 30 -15.07 -9.54 15.39
N VAL A 31 -15.12 -9.93 14.14
CA VAL A 31 -15.44 -9.04 13.01
C VAL A 31 -16.58 -9.65 12.23
N ALA A 32 -17.57 -8.84 11.86
CA ALA A 32 -18.58 -9.25 10.91
C ALA A 32 -17.90 -9.56 9.57
N THR A 33 -17.81 -10.84 9.23
CA THR A 33 -17.09 -11.32 8.04
C THR A 33 -17.58 -10.63 6.77
N GLU A 34 -18.88 -10.38 6.67
CA GLU A 34 -19.56 -9.72 5.53
C GLU A 34 -19.07 -8.28 5.30
N ASP A 35 -18.54 -7.62 6.31
CA ASP A 35 -18.05 -6.25 6.21
C ASP A 35 -16.63 -6.16 5.66
N VAL A 36 -15.75 -7.08 6.05
CA VAL A 36 -14.31 -7.01 5.79
C VAL A 36 -13.87 -7.82 4.58
N ILE A 37 -14.75 -8.67 4.04
CA ILE A 37 -14.49 -9.46 2.83
C ILE A 37 -15.53 -9.15 1.76
N PHE A 38 -15.18 -9.46 0.52
CA PHE A 38 -16.08 -9.39 -0.62
C PHE A 38 -15.76 -10.50 -1.62
N ASP A 39 -16.79 -11.04 -2.25
CA ASP A 39 -16.67 -12.10 -3.23
C ASP A 39 -16.36 -11.54 -4.61
N ILE A 40 -15.65 -12.33 -5.40
CA ILE A 40 -15.38 -12.02 -6.79
C ILE A 40 -16.33 -12.79 -7.69
N ASP A 41 -17.12 -12.05 -8.45
CA ASP A 41 -18.10 -12.63 -9.36
C ASP A 41 -17.43 -13.64 -10.31
N GLY A 42 -18.02 -14.85 -10.32
CA GLY A 42 -17.52 -15.93 -11.17
C GLY A 42 -16.28 -16.68 -10.67
N MET A 43 -15.73 -16.33 -9.53
CA MET A 43 -14.61 -17.03 -8.90
C MET A 43 -15.00 -17.55 -7.51
N ASP A 44 -14.42 -18.70 -7.12
CA ASP A 44 -14.59 -19.25 -5.77
C ASP A 44 -13.51 -18.64 -4.83
N VAL A 45 -13.37 -17.32 -4.86
CA VAL A 45 -12.36 -16.55 -4.09
C VAL A 45 -13.01 -15.29 -3.53
N SER A 46 -12.83 -15.06 -2.24
CA SER A 46 -13.19 -13.82 -1.56
C SER A 46 -11.93 -13.04 -1.21
N LEU A 47 -11.98 -11.72 -1.28
CA LEU A 47 -10.87 -10.84 -0.97
C LEU A 47 -11.11 -10.01 0.28
N LEU A 48 -10.02 -9.62 0.93
CA LEU A 48 -9.99 -8.75 2.10
C LEU A 48 -9.98 -7.28 1.67
N LYS A 49 -10.72 -6.44 2.40
CA LYS A 49 -10.75 -4.98 2.19
C LYS A 49 -9.55 -4.27 2.80
N SER A 50 -8.89 -4.87 3.79
CA SER A 50 -7.70 -4.28 4.39
C SER A 50 -6.69 -5.32 4.84
N ALA A 51 -5.42 -4.89 4.95
CA ALA A 51 -4.34 -5.64 5.58
C ALA A 51 -3.43 -4.69 6.35
N VAL A 52 -3.07 -5.09 7.58
CA VAL A 52 -2.10 -4.37 8.43
C VAL A 52 -0.80 -5.16 8.54
N ILE A 53 0.33 -4.48 8.40
CA ILE A 53 1.67 -5.05 8.57
C ILE A 53 2.29 -4.48 9.85
N LEU A 54 2.53 -5.33 10.83
CA LEU A 54 3.11 -5.01 12.13
C LEU A 54 4.52 -5.60 12.25
N GLY A 55 5.28 -5.12 13.22
CA GLY A 55 6.62 -5.62 13.51
C GLY A 55 7.48 -4.59 14.20
N ALA A 56 8.60 -5.01 14.73
CA ALA A 56 9.57 -4.14 15.39
C ALA A 56 10.11 -3.05 14.45
N ASN A 57 10.71 -2.00 15.04
CA ASN A 57 11.46 -1.01 14.26
C ASN A 57 12.56 -1.71 13.47
N ALA A 58 12.76 -1.28 12.24
CA ALA A 58 13.71 -1.87 11.29
C ALA A 58 13.45 -3.35 10.91
N SER A 59 12.27 -3.94 11.22
CA SER A 59 11.92 -5.32 10.84
C SER A 59 11.71 -5.50 9.33
N GLY A 60 11.47 -4.41 8.58
CA GLY A 60 11.30 -4.41 7.13
C GLY A 60 9.88 -4.08 6.66
N LYS A 61 8.98 -3.61 7.54
CA LYS A 61 7.62 -3.14 7.17
C LYS A 61 7.65 -2.20 5.95
N SER A 62 8.38 -1.10 6.07
CA SER A 62 8.51 -0.11 4.99
C SER A 62 9.14 -0.68 3.71
N ASN A 63 9.96 -1.74 3.80
CA ASN A 63 10.55 -2.35 2.61
C ASN A 63 9.51 -3.16 1.80
N VAL A 64 8.47 -3.69 2.43
CA VAL A 64 7.33 -4.29 1.71
C VAL A 64 6.56 -3.21 0.93
N ILE A 65 6.30 -2.07 1.56
CA ILE A 65 5.63 -0.94 0.88
C ILE A 65 6.50 -0.37 -0.24
N LYS A 66 7.81 -0.19 0.00
CA LYS A 66 8.76 0.27 -1.03
C LYS A 66 8.91 -0.72 -2.19
N ALA A 67 8.71 -2.01 -1.96
CA ALA A 67 8.68 -3.00 -3.04
C ALA A 67 7.44 -2.81 -3.94
N LEU A 68 6.26 -2.58 -3.34
CA LEU A 68 5.04 -2.22 -4.08
C LEU A 68 5.20 -0.91 -4.84
N GLU A 69 5.81 0.10 -4.22
CA GLU A 69 6.09 1.39 -4.83
C GLU A 69 7.04 1.27 -6.02
N PHE A 70 8.17 0.57 -5.84
CA PHE A 70 9.12 0.30 -6.92
C PHE A 70 8.44 -0.44 -8.08
N PHE A 71 7.72 -1.53 -7.79
CA PHE A 71 6.99 -2.32 -8.79
C PHE A 71 6.05 -1.44 -9.61
N LYS A 72 5.19 -0.66 -8.96
CA LYS A 72 4.27 0.27 -9.61
C LYS A 72 4.98 1.29 -10.47
N ASN A 73 5.93 2.03 -9.89
CA ASN A 73 6.58 3.15 -10.54
C ASN A 73 7.43 2.68 -11.73
N TYR A 74 8.14 1.57 -11.59
CA TYR A 74 8.95 1.03 -12.68
C TYR A 74 8.11 0.55 -13.86
N ILE A 75 6.93 -0.04 -13.62
CA ILE A 75 5.99 -0.40 -14.70
C ILE A 75 5.48 0.84 -15.44
N ILE A 76 5.13 1.90 -14.70
CA ILE A 76 4.61 3.12 -15.31
C ILE A 76 5.70 3.86 -16.11
N ASP A 77 6.93 3.91 -15.58
CA ASP A 77 7.97 4.85 -15.99
C ASP A 77 9.09 4.24 -16.83
N SER A 78 9.29 2.91 -16.83
CA SER A 78 10.48 2.27 -17.40
C SER A 78 10.71 2.57 -18.88
N PHE A 79 9.69 2.72 -19.68
CA PHE A 79 9.81 3.09 -21.09
C PHE A 79 9.77 4.62 -21.31
N LYS A 80 9.06 5.34 -20.47
CA LYS A 80 8.87 6.79 -20.60
C LYS A 80 10.07 7.60 -20.12
N ASN A 81 10.60 7.25 -18.94
CA ASN A 81 11.54 8.09 -18.21
C ASN A 81 12.99 7.59 -18.25
N LEU A 82 13.23 6.27 -18.41
CA LEU A 82 14.60 5.74 -18.49
C LEU A 82 15.14 5.80 -19.93
N GLN A 83 16.38 6.27 -20.11
CA GLN A 83 17.08 6.20 -21.36
C GLN A 83 17.82 4.87 -21.55
N ALA A 84 18.23 4.55 -22.76
CA ALA A 84 19.03 3.34 -23.02
C ALA A 84 20.36 3.40 -22.28
N GLY A 85 20.64 2.38 -21.47
CA GLY A 85 21.88 2.28 -20.68
C GLY A 85 21.84 2.95 -19.31
N GLU A 86 20.74 3.62 -18.95
CA GLU A 86 20.55 4.11 -17.58
C GLU A 86 20.25 2.95 -16.63
N GLU A 87 20.73 3.08 -15.40
CA GLU A 87 20.51 2.08 -14.36
C GLU A 87 19.06 2.04 -13.89
N ILE A 88 18.56 0.83 -13.62
CA ILE A 88 17.31 0.60 -12.95
C ILE A 88 17.52 0.84 -11.45
N GLY A 89 16.68 1.66 -10.82
CA GLY A 89 16.81 2.03 -9.41
C GLY A 89 16.46 0.90 -8.41
N VAL A 90 16.64 -0.37 -8.79
CA VAL A 90 16.39 -1.52 -7.92
C VAL A 90 17.55 -1.76 -6.97
N GLU A 91 17.23 -2.12 -5.74
CA GLU A 91 18.21 -2.43 -4.69
C GLU A 91 18.06 -3.87 -4.23
N ALA A 92 18.93 -4.78 -4.69
CA ALA A 92 18.97 -6.16 -4.21
C ALA A 92 19.38 -6.25 -2.74
N PHE A 93 19.10 -7.38 -2.10
CA PHE A 93 19.56 -7.66 -0.73
C PHE A 93 21.10 -7.76 -0.70
N LYS A 94 21.75 -6.86 0.07
CA LYS A 94 23.21 -6.68 0.04
C LYS A 94 23.96 -7.44 1.13
N LEU A 95 23.26 -8.00 2.12
CA LEU A 95 23.91 -8.66 3.27
C LEU A 95 24.26 -10.14 3.00
N ASN A 96 23.99 -10.62 1.79
CA ASN A 96 24.44 -11.92 1.29
C ASN A 96 25.17 -11.71 -0.03
N THR A 97 26.36 -12.28 -0.16
CA THR A 97 27.27 -12.08 -1.32
C THR A 97 26.72 -12.65 -2.62
N ASP A 98 25.88 -13.68 -2.54
CA ASP A 98 25.33 -14.36 -3.70
C ASP A 98 24.04 -13.67 -4.17
N SER A 99 23.11 -13.39 -3.24
CA SER A 99 21.85 -12.70 -3.58
C SER A 99 22.08 -11.29 -4.11
N ALA A 100 23.15 -10.59 -3.66
CA ALA A 100 23.49 -9.27 -4.16
C ALA A 100 23.78 -9.22 -5.67
N LYS A 101 24.06 -10.37 -6.29
CA LYS A 101 24.34 -10.53 -7.74
C LYS A 101 23.13 -11.05 -8.53
N LEU A 102 22.10 -11.49 -7.84
CA LEU A 102 20.89 -12.01 -8.46
C LEU A 102 19.90 -10.87 -8.75
N PRO A 103 19.00 -11.01 -9.73
CA PRO A 103 17.93 -10.07 -9.95
C PRO A 103 16.97 -10.03 -8.75
N SER A 104 16.30 -8.91 -8.57
CA SER A 104 15.13 -8.80 -7.70
C SER A 104 13.90 -9.22 -8.48
N SER A 105 13.03 -10.03 -7.85
CA SER A 105 11.80 -10.54 -8.45
C SER A 105 10.57 -9.91 -7.81
N PHE A 106 9.59 -9.56 -8.65
CA PHE A 106 8.31 -9.00 -8.22
C PHE A 106 7.18 -9.62 -9.01
N GLU A 107 6.09 -9.97 -8.35
CA GLU A 107 4.87 -10.43 -9.02
C GLU A 107 3.63 -9.89 -8.32
N MET A 108 2.65 -9.45 -9.08
CA MET A 108 1.33 -9.07 -8.59
C MET A 108 0.23 -9.84 -9.30
N ILE A 109 -0.70 -10.37 -8.52
CA ILE A 109 -1.95 -10.94 -9.01
C ILE A 109 -3.07 -9.96 -8.67
N PHE A 110 -3.84 -9.55 -9.65
CA PHE A 110 -4.89 -8.55 -9.47
C PHE A 110 -6.09 -8.79 -10.40
N ILE A 111 -7.22 -8.18 -10.08
CA ILE A 111 -8.44 -8.21 -10.89
C ILE A 111 -8.68 -6.84 -11.49
N LEU A 112 -8.95 -6.83 -12.80
CA LEU A 112 -9.30 -5.66 -13.57
C LEU A 112 -10.30 -6.07 -14.68
N ASP A 113 -11.44 -5.37 -14.76
CA ASP A 113 -12.46 -5.52 -15.81
C ASP A 113 -12.90 -6.98 -16.09
N GLY A 114 -13.16 -7.74 -15.02
CA GLY A 114 -13.62 -9.14 -15.12
C GLY A 114 -12.52 -10.15 -15.49
N TYR A 115 -11.25 -9.75 -15.45
CA TYR A 115 -10.10 -10.62 -15.64
C TYR A 115 -9.17 -10.57 -14.43
N GLN A 116 -8.64 -11.75 -14.07
CA GLN A 116 -7.47 -11.87 -13.22
C GLN A 116 -6.23 -11.75 -14.10
N TYR A 117 -5.34 -10.86 -13.72
CA TYR A 117 -4.01 -10.72 -14.29
C TYR A 117 -2.97 -11.20 -13.30
N ARG A 118 -1.89 -11.78 -13.83
CA ARG A 118 -0.67 -12.09 -13.11
C ARG A 118 0.48 -11.46 -13.88
N TYR A 119 1.03 -10.41 -13.34
CA TYR A 119 2.14 -9.68 -13.94
C TYR A 119 3.35 -9.73 -13.02
N GLY A 120 4.51 -10.03 -13.58
CA GLY A 120 5.74 -10.04 -12.81
C GLY A 120 6.95 -9.64 -13.65
N MET A 121 8.06 -9.41 -12.93
CA MET A 121 9.33 -9.01 -13.52
C MET A 121 10.51 -9.43 -12.65
N ASP A 122 11.61 -9.77 -13.33
CA ASP A 122 12.94 -10.00 -12.73
C ASP A 122 13.88 -8.92 -13.25
N VAL A 123 14.44 -8.11 -12.34
CA VAL A 123 15.24 -6.94 -12.70
C VAL A 123 16.52 -6.84 -11.87
N SER A 124 17.62 -6.48 -12.52
CA SER A 124 18.85 -6.03 -11.87
C SER A 124 19.04 -4.52 -12.11
N ARG A 125 20.11 -3.93 -11.58
CA ARG A 125 20.42 -2.52 -11.85
C ARG A 125 20.67 -2.22 -13.33
N GLU A 126 21.05 -3.21 -14.12
CA GLU A 126 21.51 -3.02 -15.50
C GLU A 126 20.42 -3.30 -16.53
N PHE A 127 19.60 -4.34 -16.30
CA PHE A 127 18.60 -4.77 -17.29
C PHE A 127 17.47 -5.62 -16.69
N VAL A 128 16.44 -5.81 -17.50
CA VAL A 128 15.28 -6.70 -17.23
C VAL A 128 15.66 -8.11 -17.65
N HIS A 129 15.70 -9.04 -16.69
CA HIS A 129 15.97 -10.48 -16.89
C HIS A 129 14.72 -11.23 -17.32
N GLY A 130 13.57 -10.88 -16.72
CA GLY A 130 12.26 -11.46 -17.00
C GLY A 130 11.16 -10.43 -16.95
N ASP A 131 10.10 -10.64 -17.74
CA ASP A 131 8.92 -9.79 -17.81
C ASP A 131 7.77 -10.64 -18.37
N TRP A 132 6.69 -10.82 -17.61
CA TRP A 132 5.60 -11.71 -18.00
C TRP A 132 4.22 -11.16 -17.63
N LEU A 133 3.24 -11.45 -18.48
CA LEU A 133 1.84 -11.14 -18.24
C LEU A 133 0.95 -12.30 -18.62
N TYR A 134 0.17 -12.77 -17.67
CA TYR A 134 -0.87 -13.77 -17.87
C TYR A 134 -2.23 -13.18 -17.57
N ARG A 135 -3.26 -13.69 -18.25
CA ARG A 135 -4.65 -13.27 -18.07
C ARG A 135 -5.59 -14.46 -17.97
N LYS A 136 -6.53 -14.41 -17.05
CA LYS A 136 -7.57 -15.42 -16.85
C LYS A 136 -8.92 -14.72 -16.66
N ALA A 137 -9.97 -15.10 -17.37
CA ALA A 137 -11.30 -14.54 -17.12
C ALA A 137 -11.81 -14.93 -15.73
N CYS A 138 -12.47 -14.00 -15.02
CA CYS A 138 -13.12 -14.26 -13.73
C CYS A 138 -14.38 -15.09 -13.93
N ARG A 139 -14.21 -16.35 -14.28
CA ARG A 139 -15.29 -17.35 -14.44
C ARG A 139 -14.78 -18.74 -14.10
N LYS A 140 -15.70 -19.61 -13.64
CA LYS A 140 -15.38 -21.00 -13.33
C LYS A 140 -14.74 -21.69 -14.52
N ARG A 141 -13.69 -22.49 -14.26
CA ARG A 141 -12.93 -23.26 -15.25
C ARG A 141 -12.26 -22.46 -16.38
N ALA A 142 -12.14 -21.14 -16.25
CA ALA A 142 -11.33 -20.37 -17.20
C ALA A 142 -9.86 -20.80 -17.10
N LYS A 143 -9.20 -20.89 -18.27
CA LYS A 143 -7.76 -21.18 -18.34
C LYS A 143 -6.99 -19.87 -18.34
N GLU A 144 -5.83 -19.86 -17.72
CA GLU A 144 -4.85 -18.77 -17.80
C GLU A 144 -4.23 -18.78 -19.21
N VAL A 145 -4.09 -17.60 -19.79
CA VAL A 145 -3.48 -17.36 -21.11
C VAL A 145 -2.26 -16.49 -20.89
N GLU A 146 -1.12 -16.94 -21.40
CA GLU A 146 0.10 -16.14 -21.46
C GLU A 146 -0.08 -15.06 -22.54
N LEU A 147 -0.10 -13.80 -22.16
CA LEU A 147 -0.14 -12.69 -23.09
C LEU A 147 1.25 -12.36 -23.62
N PHE A 148 2.25 -12.43 -22.75
CA PHE A 148 3.65 -12.43 -23.13
C PHE A 148 4.53 -13.00 -22.03
N TYR A 149 5.71 -13.46 -22.45
CA TYR A 149 6.79 -13.90 -21.57
C TYR A 149 8.13 -13.47 -22.18
N ARG A 150 8.94 -12.79 -21.38
CA ARG A 150 10.30 -12.36 -21.73
C ARG A 150 11.30 -13.11 -20.84
N GLU A 151 12.33 -13.65 -21.48
CA GLU A 151 13.53 -14.14 -20.81
C GLU A 151 14.75 -13.50 -21.50
N LYS A 152 15.38 -12.56 -20.80
CA LYS A 152 16.50 -11.74 -21.32
C LYS A 152 16.12 -11.01 -22.63
N GLU A 153 16.67 -11.45 -23.75
CA GLU A 153 16.42 -10.87 -25.10
C GLU A 153 15.31 -11.60 -25.85
N GLU A 154 14.95 -12.81 -25.43
CA GLU A 154 13.87 -13.60 -26.05
C GLU A 154 12.52 -13.17 -25.50
N MET A 155 11.59 -12.87 -26.40
CA MET A 155 10.22 -12.47 -26.06
C MET A 155 9.22 -13.28 -26.87
N LYS A 156 8.28 -13.91 -26.17
CA LYS A 156 7.12 -14.58 -26.77
C LYS A 156 5.89 -13.73 -26.49
N VAL A 157 5.14 -13.41 -27.52
CA VAL A 157 3.95 -12.54 -27.41
C VAL A 157 2.77 -13.24 -28.06
N HIS A 158 1.65 -13.28 -27.34
CA HIS A 158 0.41 -13.84 -27.85
C HIS A 158 -0.18 -12.95 -28.97
N PRO A 159 -0.73 -13.52 -30.05
CA PRO A 159 -1.27 -12.72 -31.17
C PRO A 159 -2.33 -11.69 -30.78
N SER A 160 -3.07 -11.90 -29.69
CA SER A 160 -4.04 -10.91 -29.18
C SER A 160 -3.41 -9.67 -28.55
N PHE A 161 -2.09 -9.66 -28.34
CA PHE A 161 -1.32 -8.52 -27.83
C PHE A 161 -0.50 -7.93 -29.00
N SER A 162 -1.20 -7.51 -30.03
CA SER A 162 -0.64 -7.24 -31.37
C SER A 162 0.39 -6.12 -31.40
N ILE A 163 0.17 -5.03 -30.64
CA ILE A 163 1.10 -3.89 -30.58
C ILE A 163 2.44 -4.33 -29.98
N ALA A 164 2.40 -5.10 -28.90
CA ALA A 164 3.61 -5.66 -28.32
C ALA A 164 4.34 -6.59 -29.29
N THR A 165 3.63 -7.38 -30.09
CA THR A 165 4.21 -8.22 -31.15
C THR A 165 5.00 -7.37 -32.15
N ASP A 166 4.45 -6.27 -32.61
CA ASP A 166 5.13 -5.36 -33.54
C ASP A 166 6.38 -4.73 -32.95
N LEU A 167 6.30 -4.30 -31.67
CA LEU A 167 7.45 -3.72 -30.95
C LEU A 167 8.61 -4.71 -30.81
N VAL A 168 8.29 -5.96 -30.48
CA VAL A 168 9.28 -7.04 -30.35
C VAL A 168 9.90 -7.36 -31.71
N ASN A 169 9.10 -7.56 -32.76
CA ASN A 169 9.58 -7.85 -34.13
C ASN A 169 10.51 -6.75 -34.67
N ARG A 170 10.23 -5.49 -34.32
CA ARG A 170 11.05 -4.33 -34.71
C ARG A 170 12.23 -4.07 -33.77
N LYS A 171 12.41 -4.89 -32.71
CA LYS A 171 13.46 -4.72 -31.68
C LYS A 171 13.45 -3.33 -31.03
N MET A 172 12.26 -2.82 -30.72
CA MET A 172 12.07 -1.48 -30.15
C MET A 172 12.11 -1.48 -28.61
N ILE A 173 12.25 -2.64 -27.99
CA ILE A 173 12.27 -2.74 -26.53
C ILE A 173 13.71 -2.68 -26.01
N ARG A 174 13.99 -1.68 -25.18
CA ARG A 174 15.30 -1.50 -24.53
C ARG A 174 15.53 -2.57 -23.46
N LYS A 175 16.80 -2.88 -23.17
CA LYS A 175 17.18 -3.88 -22.16
C LYS A 175 16.70 -3.51 -20.75
N ASN A 176 16.60 -2.22 -20.45
CA ASN A 176 16.15 -1.65 -19.17
C ASN A 176 14.70 -1.17 -19.19
N ALA A 177 13.89 -1.57 -20.15
CA ALA A 177 12.47 -1.22 -20.23
C ALA A 177 11.59 -2.48 -20.27
N LEU A 178 10.42 -2.38 -19.64
CA LEU A 178 9.40 -3.43 -19.60
C LEU A 178 8.54 -3.41 -20.87
N LEU A 179 8.16 -4.60 -21.38
CA LEU A 179 7.31 -4.71 -22.55
C LEU A 179 5.93 -4.11 -22.31
N LEU A 180 5.36 -4.30 -21.11
CA LEU A 180 4.06 -3.71 -20.73
C LEU A 180 4.09 -2.18 -20.79
N SER A 181 5.15 -1.57 -20.24
CA SER A 181 5.36 -0.11 -20.28
C SER A 181 5.46 0.41 -21.72
N ALA A 182 6.25 -0.27 -22.56
CA ALA A 182 6.37 0.08 -23.96
C ALA A 182 5.04 -0.06 -24.71
N ALA A 183 4.34 -1.18 -24.59
CA ALA A 183 3.06 -1.40 -25.24
C ALA A 183 2.02 -0.34 -24.89
N ALA A 184 1.98 0.12 -23.63
CA ALA A 184 1.10 1.19 -23.19
C ALA A 184 1.41 2.55 -23.88
N GLN A 185 2.70 2.87 -24.08
CA GLN A 185 3.10 4.10 -24.79
C GLN A 185 2.70 4.08 -26.26
N PHE A 186 2.52 2.90 -26.85
CA PHE A 186 2.01 2.72 -28.21
C PHE A 186 0.51 2.39 -28.26
N ASN A 187 -0.22 2.69 -27.17
CA ASN A 187 -1.67 2.59 -27.06
C ASN A 187 -2.23 1.16 -27.18
N ASP A 188 -1.49 0.13 -26.73
CA ASP A 188 -2.11 -1.18 -26.55
C ASP A 188 -3.24 -1.09 -25.50
N PRO A 189 -4.48 -1.49 -25.83
CA PRO A 189 -5.62 -1.30 -24.93
C PRO A 189 -5.46 -2.01 -23.59
N THR A 190 -4.93 -3.24 -23.57
CA THR A 190 -4.72 -4.01 -22.35
C THR A 190 -3.62 -3.39 -21.48
N ALA A 191 -2.51 -2.98 -22.12
CA ALA A 191 -1.42 -2.32 -21.41
C ALA A 191 -1.85 -0.98 -20.82
N VAL A 192 -2.59 -0.15 -21.57
CA VAL A 192 -3.13 1.13 -21.10
C VAL A 192 -4.06 0.93 -19.91
N GLN A 193 -4.98 -0.05 -19.97
CA GLN A 193 -5.86 -0.37 -18.84
C GLN A 193 -5.08 -0.75 -17.58
N ILE A 194 -4.06 -1.57 -17.70
CA ILE A 194 -3.22 -1.99 -16.55
C ILE A 194 -2.44 -0.79 -16.00
N ILE A 195 -1.84 0.05 -16.84
CA ILE A 195 -1.11 1.25 -16.40
C ILE A 195 -2.06 2.22 -15.68
N ASN A 196 -3.26 2.47 -16.22
CA ASN A 196 -4.25 3.32 -15.56
C ASN A 196 -4.66 2.76 -14.21
N TRP A 197 -4.92 1.45 -14.12
CA TRP A 197 -5.23 0.78 -12.88
C TRP A 197 -4.09 0.92 -11.85
N LEU A 198 -2.83 0.75 -12.25
CA LEU A 198 -1.68 0.97 -11.38
C LEU A 198 -1.58 2.44 -10.93
N THR A 199 -1.84 3.39 -11.83
CA THR A 199 -1.79 4.83 -11.53
C THR A 199 -2.84 5.23 -10.48
N GLU A 200 -4.02 4.62 -10.50
CA GLU A 200 -5.07 4.81 -9.49
C GLU A 200 -4.73 4.19 -8.12
N THR A 201 -3.71 3.34 -8.03
CA THR A 201 -3.24 2.81 -6.75
C THR A 201 -2.39 3.89 -6.07
N SER A 202 -2.89 4.46 -4.98
CA SER A 202 -2.15 5.43 -4.20
C SER A 202 -1.21 4.71 -3.23
N ILE A 203 0.10 4.98 -3.32
CA ILE A 203 1.10 4.51 -2.36
C ILE A 203 1.71 5.74 -1.71
N LEU A 204 1.60 5.82 -0.39
CA LEU A 204 2.02 6.96 0.43
C LEU A 204 3.03 6.47 1.47
N THR A 205 4.22 7.02 1.42
CA THR A 205 5.31 6.71 2.34
C THR A 205 5.54 7.86 3.32
N CYS A 206 6.35 7.64 4.35
CA CYS A 206 6.71 8.69 5.32
C CYS A 206 7.35 9.92 4.66
N SER A 207 7.98 9.75 3.50
CA SER A 207 8.57 10.88 2.74
C SER A 207 7.55 11.68 1.94
N ASP A 208 6.30 11.25 1.87
CA ASP A 208 5.25 11.86 1.05
C ASP A 208 4.38 12.88 1.81
N GLU A 209 4.78 13.34 3.01
CA GLU A 209 3.95 14.27 3.82
C GLU A 209 3.58 15.53 3.03
N GLU A 210 4.54 16.15 2.35
CA GLU A 210 4.30 17.32 1.50
C GLU A 210 3.38 16.97 0.30
N ARG A 211 3.56 15.82 -0.32
CA ARG A 211 2.71 15.36 -1.41
C ARG A 211 1.27 15.13 -0.95
N MET A 212 1.08 14.49 0.21
CA MET A 212 -0.25 14.29 0.81
C MET A 212 -0.94 15.62 1.12
N TRP A 213 -0.22 16.55 1.73
CA TRP A 213 -0.69 17.90 1.99
C TRP A 213 -1.14 18.60 0.69
N ASN A 214 -0.27 18.61 -0.32
CA ASN A 214 -0.57 19.24 -1.61
C ASN A 214 -1.76 18.58 -2.31
N MET A 215 -1.94 17.25 -2.18
CA MET A 215 -3.12 16.57 -2.70
C MET A 215 -4.41 17.10 -2.06
N ALA A 216 -4.46 17.25 -0.74
CA ALA A 216 -5.63 17.79 -0.03
C ALA A 216 -5.88 19.27 -0.41
N VAL A 217 -4.84 20.09 -0.39
CA VAL A 217 -4.91 21.54 -0.69
C VAL A 217 -5.38 21.81 -2.12
N ASN A 218 -4.90 21.06 -3.10
CA ASN A 218 -5.27 21.26 -4.51
C ASN A 218 -6.76 20.99 -4.78
N HIS A 219 -7.41 20.19 -3.94
CA HIS A 219 -8.83 19.86 -4.08
C HIS A 219 -9.76 20.71 -3.20
N LEU A 220 -9.20 21.68 -2.45
CA LEU A 220 -10.01 22.67 -1.74
C LEU A 220 -10.72 23.67 -2.66
N ASP A 221 -10.26 23.80 -3.91
CA ASP A 221 -10.91 24.65 -4.92
C ASP A 221 -12.18 23.98 -5.52
N GLU A 222 -12.37 22.68 -5.31
CA GLU A 222 -13.53 21.91 -5.73
C GLU A 222 -14.59 21.89 -4.63
N VAL A 223 -15.73 22.56 -4.81
CA VAL A 223 -16.75 22.79 -3.76
C VAL A 223 -17.17 21.51 -3.03
N GLU A 224 -17.48 20.43 -3.77
CA GLU A 224 -17.91 19.17 -3.19
C GLU A 224 -16.80 18.49 -2.41
N MET A 225 -15.60 18.38 -2.98
CA MET A 225 -14.45 17.74 -2.34
C MET A 225 -13.99 18.55 -1.12
N ARG A 226 -13.96 19.89 -1.24
CA ARG A 226 -13.66 20.77 -0.09
C ARG A 226 -14.59 20.49 1.10
N SER A 227 -15.90 20.47 0.86
CA SER A 227 -16.88 20.17 1.92
C SER A 227 -16.57 18.87 2.64
N ARG A 228 -16.25 17.82 1.88
CA ARG A 228 -15.93 16.49 2.43
C ARG A 228 -14.60 16.47 3.18
N ILE A 229 -13.56 17.15 2.68
CA ILE A 229 -12.26 17.28 3.37
C ILE A 229 -12.43 18.03 4.68
N VAL A 230 -13.20 19.13 4.70
CA VAL A 230 -13.48 19.92 5.90
C VAL A 230 -14.24 19.07 6.92
N GLU A 231 -15.32 18.41 6.52
CA GLU A 231 -16.08 17.53 7.40
C GLU A 231 -15.22 16.38 7.95
N PHE A 232 -14.38 15.77 7.11
CA PHE A 232 -13.43 14.75 7.57
C PHE A 232 -12.47 15.32 8.62
N SER A 233 -11.95 16.52 8.41
CA SER A 233 -10.98 17.16 9.31
C SER A 233 -11.57 17.54 10.68
N LYS A 234 -12.84 17.88 10.75
CA LYS A 234 -13.57 18.15 12.00
C LYS A 234 -13.58 16.96 12.97
N PHE A 235 -13.44 15.74 12.48
CA PHE A 235 -13.31 14.55 13.35
C PHE A 235 -11.96 14.48 14.08
N ALA A 236 -10.92 15.11 13.56
CA ALA A 236 -9.61 15.13 14.22
C ALA A 236 -9.53 16.23 15.29
N ASP A 237 -10.18 17.35 15.03
CA ASP A 237 -10.16 18.51 15.91
C ASP A 237 -11.54 19.19 15.92
N LEU A 238 -12.21 19.09 17.05
CA LEU A 238 -13.54 19.64 17.25
C LEU A 238 -13.59 21.18 17.20
N GLY A 239 -12.44 21.84 17.17
CA GLY A 239 -12.33 23.30 17.10
C GLY A 239 -12.39 23.87 15.68
N ILE A 240 -12.11 23.06 14.66
CA ILE A 240 -12.09 23.52 13.27
C ILE A 240 -13.53 23.62 12.74
N GLU A 241 -13.95 24.84 12.37
CA GLU A 241 -15.24 25.08 11.73
C GLU A 241 -15.15 25.04 10.20
N ASP A 242 -14.03 25.50 9.63
CA ASP A 242 -13.81 25.52 8.20
C ASP A 242 -12.30 25.57 7.87
N ILE A 243 -11.96 25.20 6.62
CA ILE A 243 -10.61 25.29 6.09
C ILE A 243 -10.68 26.07 4.77
N GLU A 244 -9.94 27.17 4.71
CA GLU A 244 -9.95 28.10 3.57
C GLU A 244 -8.57 28.21 2.93
N LYS A 245 -8.59 28.35 1.60
CA LYS A 245 -7.40 28.72 0.84
C LYS A 245 -7.43 30.21 0.58
N SER A 246 -6.45 30.94 1.09
CA SER A 246 -6.30 32.38 0.89
C SER A 246 -4.93 32.66 0.32
N ASP A 247 -4.86 33.12 -0.92
CA ASP A 247 -3.63 33.36 -1.68
C ASP A 247 -2.66 32.14 -1.61
N ASN A 248 -1.57 32.28 -0.86
CA ASN A 248 -0.56 31.25 -0.66
C ASN A 248 -0.66 30.52 0.69
N HIS A 249 -1.73 30.75 1.45
CA HIS A 249 -1.89 30.19 2.79
C HIS A 249 -3.17 29.36 2.89
N ILE A 250 -3.09 28.31 3.69
CA ILE A 250 -4.26 27.57 4.16
C ILE A 250 -4.57 28.04 5.56
N LEU A 251 -5.81 28.40 5.79
CA LEU A 251 -6.29 28.90 7.07
C LEU A 251 -7.30 27.92 7.66
N SER A 252 -7.20 27.64 8.96
CA SER A 252 -8.23 26.99 9.75
C SER A 252 -9.09 28.06 10.44
N ARG A 253 -10.39 27.93 10.39
CA ARG A 253 -11.33 28.83 11.03
C ARG A 253 -11.92 28.15 12.27
N HIS A 254 -11.90 28.90 13.38
CA HIS A 254 -12.35 28.46 14.70
C HIS A 254 -13.35 29.43 15.29
N LEU A 255 -14.27 28.94 16.14
CA LEU A 255 -15.15 29.78 16.92
C LEU A 255 -14.36 30.51 18.01
N GLN A 256 -14.65 31.78 18.17
CA GLN A 256 -14.13 32.62 19.26
C GLN A 256 -15.18 32.75 20.36
N TYR A 257 -14.77 32.52 21.60
CA TYR A 257 -15.67 32.54 22.76
C TYR A 257 -15.32 33.69 23.72
N ASP A 258 -16.33 34.23 24.40
CA ASP A 258 -16.12 35.16 25.53
C ASP A 258 -15.77 34.38 26.82
N ALA A 259 -15.51 35.13 27.90
CA ALA A 259 -15.17 34.55 29.20
C ALA A 259 -16.26 33.63 29.81
N ASN A 260 -17.48 33.71 29.30
CA ASN A 260 -18.61 32.87 29.72
C ASN A 260 -18.84 31.67 28.81
N GLY A 261 -17.96 31.44 27.81
CA GLY A 261 -18.09 30.34 26.86
C GLY A 261 -19.13 30.59 25.77
N VAL A 262 -19.58 31.83 25.56
CA VAL A 262 -20.54 32.17 24.50
C VAL A 262 -19.79 32.55 23.25
N ALA A 263 -20.14 31.89 22.12
CA ALA A 263 -19.56 32.21 20.82
C ALA A 263 -19.84 33.65 20.41
N LYS A 264 -18.81 34.40 20.05
CA LYS A 264 -18.86 35.82 19.68
C LYS A 264 -18.44 36.11 18.24
N GLY A 265 -17.87 35.16 17.59
CA GLY A 265 -17.36 35.29 16.23
C GLY A 265 -16.51 34.15 15.82
N GLU A 266 -15.75 34.34 14.76
CA GLU A 266 -14.81 33.40 14.23
C GLU A 266 -13.42 34.02 14.12
N THR A 267 -12.39 33.22 14.20
CA THR A 267 -10.99 33.63 13.98
C THR A 267 -10.31 32.64 13.10
N SER A 268 -9.41 33.10 12.25
CA SER A 268 -8.66 32.25 11.32
C SER A 268 -7.20 32.18 11.71
N PHE A 269 -6.62 30.97 11.61
CA PHE A 269 -5.21 30.73 11.93
C PHE A 269 -4.49 30.13 10.72
N PRO A 270 -3.19 30.42 10.50
CA PRO A 270 -2.37 29.72 9.53
C PRO A 270 -2.27 28.23 9.90
N PHE A 271 -2.81 27.35 9.07
CA PHE A 271 -3.00 25.92 9.36
C PHE A 271 -1.71 25.21 9.79
N LEU A 272 -0.64 25.31 8.97
CA LEU A 272 0.62 24.61 9.23
C LEU A 272 1.37 25.03 10.48
N SER A 273 1.14 26.24 10.98
CA SER A 273 1.88 26.77 12.14
C SER A 273 1.08 26.76 13.44
N MET A 274 -0.23 26.64 13.36
CA MET A 274 -1.11 26.77 14.53
C MET A 274 -1.84 25.46 14.85
N GLU A 275 -2.03 24.57 13.87
CA GLU A 275 -2.64 23.27 14.12
C GLU A 275 -1.63 22.24 14.62
N SER A 276 -2.14 21.21 15.30
CA SER A 276 -1.29 20.10 15.75
C SER A 276 -0.78 19.26 14.57
N GLU A 277 0.38 18.61 14.73
CA GLU A 277 0.90 17.69 13.71
C GLU A 277 -0.10 16.55 13.39
N GLY A 278 -0.88 16.12 14.37
CA GLY A 278 -1.95 15.14 14.19
C GLY A 278 -3.08 15.67 13.31
N THR A 279 -3.52 16.90 13.53
CA THR A 279 -4.52 17.61 12.73
C THR A 279 -4.05 17.78 11.29
N ILE A 280 -2.78 18.21 11.11
CA ILE A 280 -2.16 18.37 9.79
C ILE A 280 -2.11 17.02 9.05
N LYS A 281 -1.68 15.96 9.72
CA LYS A 281 -1.64 14.60 9.14
C LYS A 281 -3.03 14.14 8.75
N TYR A 282 -4.02 14.31 9.62
CA TYR A 282 -5.40 13.88 9.38
C TYR A 282 -6.03 14.59 8.19
N PHE A 283 -5.84 15.91 8.09
CA PHE A 283 -6.23 16.70 6.91
C PHE A 283 -5.53 16.19 5.64
N SER A 284 -4.22 15.96 5.71
CA SER A 284 -3.42 15.56 4.54
C SER A 284 -3.85 14.20 3.95
N ILE A 285 -4.29 13.26 4.79
CA ILE A 285 -4.76 11.95 4.33
C ILE A 285 -6.24 11.91 3.94
N ALA A 286 -7.00 12.99 4.19
CA ALA A 286 -8.44 13.06 3.91
C ALA A 286 -8.74 12.78 2.43
N TYR A 287 -8.09 13.52 1.51
CA TYR A 287 -8.34 13.36 0.08
C TYR A 287 -8.00 11.95 -0.45
N PRO A 288 -6.80 11.36 -0.18
CA PRO A 288 -6.51 10.00 -0.60
C PRO A 288 -7.52 8.96 -0.11
N ILE A 289 -8.01 9.09 1.13
CA ILE A 289 -9.00 8.18 1.72
C ILE A 289 -10.35 8.33 1.01
N ILE A 290 -10.85 9.56 0.90
CA ILE A 290 -12.12 9.84 0.23
C ILE A 290 -12.08 9.32 -1.20
N LYS A 291 -11.04 9.65 -1.95
CA LYS A 291 -10.86 9.19 -3.34
C LYS A 291 -10.80 7.67 -3.46
N ALA A 292 -10.11 7.01 -2.54
CA ALA A 292 -10.02 5.55 -2.55
C ALA A 292 -11.39 4.90 -2.36
N LEU A 293 -12.16 5.37 -1.38
CA LEU A 293 -13.51 4.86 -1.09
C LEU A 293 -14.48 5.15 -2.25
N ASP A 294 -14.43 6.35 -2.84
CA ASP A 294 -15.30 6.72 -3.96
C ASP A 294 -15.05 5.89 -5.21
N ASN A 295 -13.80 5.57 -5.50
CA ASN A 295 -13.42 4.87 -6.72
C ASN A 295 -13.29 3.35 -6.55
N GLY A 296 -13.38 2.81 -5.33
CA GLY A 296 -13.05 1.41 -5.06
C GLY A 296 -11.58 1.12 -5.37
N SER A 297 -10.70 2.11 -5.19
CA SER A 297 -9.28 2.00 -5.54
C SER A 297 -8.44 1.47 -4.37
N ARG A 298 -7.14 1.36 -4.57
CA ARG A 298 -6.19 0.80 -3.60
C ARG A 298 -5.40 1.93 -2.97
N LEU A 299 -5.36 1.92 -1.64
CA LEU A 299 -4.61 2.86 -0.84
C LEU A 299 -3.59 2.09 0.00
N VAL A 300 -2.33 2.42 -0.17
CA VAL A 300 -1.21 1.81 0.55
C VAL A 300 -0.51 2.91 1.35
N ILE A 301 -0.40 2.76 2.67
CA ILE A 301 0.18 3.80 3.53
C ILE A 301 1.25 3.19 4.45
N ASP A 302 2.46 3.73 4.39
CA ASP A 302 3.51 3.39 5.35
C ASP A 302 3.37 4.27 6.61
N GLU A 303 3.52 3.66 7.81
CA GLU A 303 3.37 4.32 9.12
C GLU A 303 2.06 5.11 9.25
N PHE A 304 0.96 4.44 8.96
CA PHE A 304 -0.36 5.05 8.92
C PHE A 304 -0.77 5.68 10.26
N ASP A 305 -0.41 5.04 11.38
CA ASP A 305 -0.70 5.45 12.75
C ASP A 305 0.21 6.58 13.27
N SER A 306 1.28 6.92 12.54
CA SER A 306 2.20 7.98 12.94
C SER A 306 1.49 9.34 13.06
N LYS A 307 1.67 10.00 14.21
CA LYS A 307 1.07 11.31 14.55
C LYS A 307 -0.47 11.28 14.72
N LEU A 308 -1.13 10.14 14.59
CA LEU A 308 -2.58 10.01 14.76
C LEU A 308 -2.92 9.38 16.12
N HIS A 309 -4.01 9.88 16.73
CA HIS A 309 -4.55 9.21 17.90
C HIS A 309 -5.14 7.85 17.50
N PRO A 310 -4.95 6.77 18.29
CA PRO A 310 -5.43 5.41 17.95
C PRO A 310 -6.92 5.34 17.59
N VAL A 311 -7.76 6.15 18.23
CA VAL A 311 -9.20 6.23 17.92
C VAL A 311 -9.45 6.71 16.49
N LEU A 312 -8.68 7.71 16.01
CA LEU A 312 -8.80 8.22 14.64
C LEU A 312 -8.34 7.18 13.62
N THR A 313 -7.20 6.54 13.89
CA THR A 313 -6.68 5.43 13.07
C THR A 313 -7.71 4.31 12.93
N ASN A 314 -8.27 3.84 14.05
CA ASN A 314 -9.30 2.80 14.07
C ASN A 314 -10.57 3.23 13.32
N ARG A 315 -10.96 4.52 13.42
CA ARG A 315 -12.14 5.03 12.71
C ARG A 315 -11.94 5.00 11.21
N ILE A 316 -10.77 5.40 10.71
CA ILE A 316 -10.48 5.33 9.27
C ILE A 316 -10.46 3.87 8.78
N ILE A 317 -9.81 2.96 9.53
CA ILE A 317 -9.81 1.53 9.20
C ILE A 317 -11.24 1.00 9.11
N SER A 318 -12.12 1.39 10.04
CA SER A 318 -13.51 0.95 10.02
C SER A 318 -14.28 1.44 8.79
N LEU A 319 -13.91 2.58 8.19
CA LEU A 319 -14.51 3.04 6.93
C LEU A 319 -14.22 2.06 5.78
N PHE A 320 -12.99 1.55 5.68
CA PHE A 320 -12.65 0.55 4.66
C PHE A 320 -13.28 -0.81 4.95
N ASN A 321 -13.36 -1.20 6.22
CA ASN A 321 -13.91 -2.49 6.66
C ASN A 321 -15.44 -2.50 6.76
N SER A 322 -16.14 -1.43 6.43
CA SER A 322 -17.60 -1.37 6.44
C SER A 322 -18.16 -1.52 5.02
N ARG A 323 -19.23 -2.28 4.87
CA ARG A 323 -19.96 -2.40 3.61
C ARG A 323 -20.71 -1.12 3.25
N GLU A 324 -21.16 -0.38 4.25
CA GLU A 324 -21.91 0.87 4.08
C GLU A 324 -21.01 2.00 3.55
N SER A 325 -19.87 2.23 4.18
CA SER A 325 -18.94 3.30 3.79
C SER A 325 -17.98 2.91 2.64
N ASN A 326 -17.84 1.61 2.35
CA ASN A 326 -16.99 1.07 1.28
C ASN A 326 -17.77 0.11 0.36
N PRO A 327 -18.83 0.57 -0.32
CA PRO A 327 -19.64 -0.28 -1.19
C PRO A 327 -18.91 -0.71 -2.48
N ARG A 328 -17.82 0.00 -2.85
CA ARG A 328 -17.01 -0.29 -4.04
C ARG A 328 -15.78 -1.14 -3.74
N ASN A 329 -15.64 -1.66 -2.51
CA ASN A 329 -14.58 -2.55 -2.07
C ASN A 329 -13.17 -1.98 -2.30
N ALA A 330 -12.98 -0.69 -1.95
CA ALA A 330 -11.64 -0.11 -1.85
C ALA A 330 -10.76 -0.94 -0.91
N GLN A 331 -9.49 -1.09 -1.23
CA GLN A 331 -8.55 -1.87 -0.43
C GLN A 331 -7.54 -0.95 0.28
N LEU A 332 -7.33 -1.17 1.59
CA LEU A 332 -6.35 -0.46 2.41
C LEU A 332 -5.26 -1.43 2.86
N ILE A 333 -4.02 -1.17 2.45
CA ILE A 333 -2.82 -1.87 2.94
C ILE A 333 -1.99 -0.86 3.70
N PHE A 334 -1.59 -1.16 4.93
CA PHE A 334 -0.80 -0.21 5.70
C PHE A 334 0.16 -0.87 6.67
N THR A 335 1.20 -0.14 7.03
CA THR A 335 2.07 -0.52 8.15
C THR A 335 1.71 0.30 9.37
N ALA A 336 1.88 -0.30 10.57
CA ALA A 336 1.66 0.39 11.83
C ALA A 336 2.69 -0.02 12.89
N HIS A 337 2.86 0.85 13.87
CA HIS A 337 3.65 0.62 15.08
C HIS A 337 2.77 0.39 16.31
N ASP A 338 1.56 0.94 16.32
CA ASP A 338 0.62 0.83 17.43
C ASP A 338 0.02 -0.58 17.51
N THR A 339 0.33 -1.27 18.61
CA THR A 339 -0.17 -2.63 18.86
C THR A 339 -1.63 -2.66 19.29
N ASN A 340 -2.21 -1.53 19.72
CA ASN A 340 -3.63 -1.43 20.07
C ASN A 340 -4.55 -1.81 18.89
N ILE A 341 -4.07 -1.73 17.67
CA ILE A 341 -4.76 -2.21 16.46
C ILE A 341 -5.14 -3.69 16.59
N LEU A 342 -4.31 -4.51 17.23
CA LEU A 342 -4.56 -5.94 17.43
C LEU A 342 -5.71 -6.22 18.43
N SER A 343 -6.01 -5.28 19.33
CA SER A 343 -7.12 -5.39 20.29
C SER A 343 -8.39 -4.65 19.86
N SER A 344 -8.33 -3.90 18.73
CA SER A 344 -9.42 -3.08 18.24
C SER A 344 -10.68 -3.86 17.82
N GLY A 345 -10.56 -5.16 17.54
CA GLY A 345 -11.66 -5.97 17.00
C GLY A 345 -12.00 -5.69 15.53
N LEU A 346 -11.16 -4.92 14.81
CA LEU A 346 -11.40 -4.52 13.42
C LEU A 346 -10.83 -5.51 12.40
N PHE A 347 -10.02 -6.48 12.83
CA PHE A 347 -9.29 -7.37 11.94
C PHE A 347 -9.55 -8.83 12.20
N ARG A 348 -9.66 -9.58 11.12
CA ARG A 348 -9.51 -11.03 11.07
C ARG A 348 -8.03 -11.40 11.13
N ARG A 349 -7.72 -12.64 11.50
CA ARG A 349 -6.34 -13.13 11.57
C ARG A 349 -5.61 -13.06 10.23
N ASP A 350 -6.30 -13.26 9.11
CA ASP A 350 -5.76 -13.20 7.76
C ASP A 350 -5.52 -11.77 7.23
N GLN A 351 -6.03 -10.75 7.93
CA GLN A 351 -5.74 -9.34 7.66
C GLN A 351 -4.49 -8.84 8.42
N ILE A 352 -3.98 -9.61 9.41
CA ILE A 352 -2.86 -9.23 10.26
C ILE A 352 -1.59 -9.92 9.76
N TRP A 353 -0.61 -9.11 9.38
CA TRP A 353 0.68 -9.54 8.89
C TRP A 353 1.80 -9.05 9.79
N PHE A 354 2.88 -9.82 9.86
CA PHE A 354 4.06 -9.50 10.65
C PHE A 354 5.31 -9.50 9.79
N THR A 355 6.22 -8.55 10.08
CA THR A 355 7.58 -8.60 9.57
C THR A 355 8.55 -8.87 10.70
N GLN A 356 9.48 -9.77 10.47
CA GLN A 356 10.55 -10.09 11.40
C GLN A 356 11.89 -10.17 10.66
N LYS A 357 12.92 -9.58 11.25
CA LYS A 357 14.28 -9.67 10.73
C LYS A 357 15.05 -10.79 11.44
N ASN A 358 15.69 -11.65 10.67
CA ASN A 358 16.56 -12.68 11.22
C ASN A 358 17.96 -12.12 11.59
N ARG A 359 18.82 -12.96 12.17
CA ARG A 359 20.19 -12.58 12.56
C ARG A 359 21.09 -12.14 11.38
N PHE A 360 20.73 -12.46 10.16
CA PHE A 360 21.47 -12.09 8.95
C PHE A 360 20.89 -10.82 8.30
N GLY A 361 19.94 -10.16 8.95
CA GLY A 361 19.31 -8.94 8.46
C GLY A 361 18.25 -9.15 7.39
N ALA A 362 17.88 -10.39 7.08
CA ALA A 362 16.82 -10.71 6.13
C ALA A 362 15.44 -10.63 6.79
N THR A 363 14.50 -9.95 6.10
CA THR A 363 13.11 -9.79 6.51
C THR A 363 12.26 -10.97 6.03
N SER A 364 11.47 -11.54 6.93
CA SER A 364 10.38 -12.47 6.62
C SER A 364 9.03 -11.76 6.80
N LEU A 365 8.06 -12.06 5.94
CA LEU A 365 6.67 -11.59 6.01
C LEU A 365 5.76 -12.81 6.19
N TYR A 366 4.88 -12.78 7.19
CA TYR A 366 3.96 -13.88 7.48
C TYR A 366 2.67 -13.38 8.13
N SER A 367 1.60 -14.15 8.00
CA SER A 367 0.27 -13.80 8.53
C SER A 367 0.04 -14.38 9.93
N LEU A 368 -0.80 -13.71 10.74
CA LEU A 368 -1.30 -14.28 11.98
C LEU A 368 -2.12 -15.55 11.72
N SER A 369 -2.71 -15.70 10.55
CA SER A 369 -3.44 -16.91 10.14
C SER A 369 -2.54 -18.15 9.96
N ASP A 370 -1.22 -17.98 9.80
CA ASP A 370 -0.26 -19.08 9.72
C ASP A 370 -0.06 -19.77 11.06
N TYR A 371 -0.47 -19.10 12.15
CA TYR A 371 -0.44 -19.64 13.50
C TYR A 371 -1.77 -20.30 13.87
N LYS A 372 -1.70 -21.38 14.64
CA LYS A 372 -2.89 -22.03 15.22
C LYS A 372 -3.42 -21.22 16.41
N VAL A 373 -3.97 -20.04 16.14
CA VAL A 373 -4.49 -19.11 17.14
C VAL A 373 -6.02 -19.11 17.11
N ARG A 374 -6.63 -19.15 18.30
CA ARG A 374 -8.09 -19.02 18.40
C ARG A 374 -8.52 -17.59 18.08
N SER A 375 -9.71 -17.44 17.49
CA SER A 375 -10.26 -16.13 17.16
C SER A 375 -10.51 -15.21 18.37
N ASP A 376 -10.69 -15.78 19.56
CA ASP A 376 -10.91 -15.06 20.82
C ASP A 376 -9.60 -14.80 21.62
N ALA A 377 -8.43 -15.20 21.11
CA ALA A 377 -7.15 -15.02 21.79
C ALA A 377 -6.78 -13.53 21.92
N PRO A 378 -6.11 -13.10 22.99
CA PRO A 378 -5.70 -11.71 23.18
C PRO A 378 -4.48 -11.38 22.29
N PHE A 379 -4.71 -11.06 21.00
CA PHE A 379 -3.67 -10.91 19.99
C PHE A 379 -2.59 -9.91 20.39
N GLU A 380 -2.96 -8.77 20.95
CA GLU A 380 -2.00 -7.75 21.39
C GLU A 380 -1.09 -8.28 22.51
N ARG A 381 -1.66 -8.85 23.57
CA ARG A 381 -0.89 -9.41 24.69
C ARG A 381 0.03 -10.54 24.22
N ASP A 382 -0.49 -11.43 23.37
CA ASP A 382 0.28 -12.55 22.82
C ASP A 382 1.41 -12.05 21.90
N TYR A 383 1.18 -10.99 21.11
CA TYR A 383 2.22 -10.34 20.31
C TYR A 383 3.30 -9.71 21.20
N LEU A 384 2.91 -8.88 22.18
CA LEU A 384 3.85 -8.22 23.10
C LEU A 384 4.69 -9.22 23.93
N SER A 385 4.14 -10.42 24.21
CA SER A 385 4.88 -11.50 24.84
C SER A 385 5.84 -12.26 23.91
N GLY A 386 5.89 -11.89 22.61
CA GLY A 386 6.75 -12.53 21.60
C GLY A 386 6.21 -13.84 21.03
N LYS A 387 4.97 -14.24 21.34
CA LYS A 387 4.38 -15.51 20.90
C LYS A 387 4.30 -15.64 19.35
N TYR A 388 4.13 -14.52 18.66
CA TYR A 388 4.08 -14.50 17.19
C TYR A 388 5.41 -14.05 16.56
N GLY A 389 6.47 -13.86 17.34
CA GLY A 389 7.69 -13.22 16.88
C GLY A 389 7.45 -11.72 16.60
N ALA A 390 8.22 -11.16 15.68
CA ALA A 390 8.13 -9.77 15.20
C ALA A 390 8.26 -8.68 16.30
N THR A 391 8.64 -9.06 17.51
CA THR A 391 8.93 -8.13 18.61
C THR A 391 10.39 -7.69 18.59
N PRO A 392 10.71 -6.50 19.14
CA PRO A 392 12.08 -6.03 19.25
C PRO A 392 12.94 -6.99 20.10
N ILE A 393 14.14 -7.30 19.62
CA ILE A 393 15.15 -7.99 20.42
C ILE A 393 15.85 -6.90 21.25
N ILE A 394 15.49 -6.82 22.53
CA ILE A 394 16.05 -5.84 23.45
C ILE A 394 17.37 -6.40 24.01
N GLY A 395 18.50 -5.78 23.67
CA GLY A 395 19.79 -6.03 24.29
C GLY A 395 19.87 -5.48 25.72
N ASN A 396 20.92 -5.81 26.44
CA ASN A 396 21.17 -5.27 27.78
C ASN A 396 21.61 -3.79 27.70
N LEU A 397 20.64 -2.86 27.75
CA LEU A 397 20.90 -1.42 27.71
C LEU A 397 21.72 -0.94 28.92
N GLU A 398 21.59 -1.60 30.08
CA GLU A 398 22.31 -1.26 31.30
C GLU A 398 23.83 -1.42 31.13
N SER A 399 24.29 -2.37 30.32
CA SER A 399 25.71 -2.58 30.04
C SER A 399 26.34 -1.40 29.27
N VAL A 400 25.54 -0.63 28.52
CA VAL A 400 26.01 0.54 27.75
C VAL A 400 26.13 1.77 28.65
N ILE A 401 25.30 1.86 29.69
CA ILE A 401 25.25 3.02 30.60
C ILE A 401 26.28 2.87 31.74
N ARG A 402 26.56 1.63 32.17
CA ARG A 402 27.63 1.38 33.15
C ARG A 402 28.99 1.66 32.48
N ARG A 403 29.56 2.84 32.74
CA ARG A 403 30.97 3.06 32.47
C ARG A 403 31.76 2.06 33.30
N THR A 404 32.49 1.17 32.65
CA THR A 404 33.56 0.42 33.33
C THR A 404 34.52 1.44 33.90
N GLU A 405 34.60 1.55 35.23
CA GLU A 405 35.68 2.21 35.94
C GLU A 405 37.00 1.47 35.70
#